data_5388ee1858be5e18efde8a7aeb7d00de
#
_entry.id   5388ee1858be5e18efde8a7aeb7d00de
#
_cell.length_a   1.000
_cell.length_b   1.000
_cell.length_c   1.000
_cell.angle_alpha   90.00
_cell.angle_beta   90.00
_cell.angle_gamma   90.00
#
_symmetry.space_group_name_H-M   'P 1'
#
loop_
_entity.id
_entity.type
_entity.pdbx_description
1 polymer ?
#
loop_
_entity_poly.entity_id
_entity_poly.type
_entity_poly.pdbx_seq_one_letter_code
_entity_poly.pdbx_strand_id
1 'polypeptide(L)'
;GYASVFKYSTKEIVLPEFIPSKEIAVSVVSEFQEEVYSYLNKKLSERACCIQHTSEDFQVIMTDLAISGGYLFVARQENEIKGITIIYKGDKHIIINELCAENKDVEYSLLYAIRQHTGYKCMVQILPPEEKQPQHPLGMARIINAKEVLQIYAAAFPEDEMQLELSDKQLSVNNGYYYLCKGKCMYSTERLPGTHIQMNISELTN
;
A
#
# COMPACT_ATOMS: atom_id res chain seq x y z
N GLY A 1 14.37 12.24 -10.59
CA GLY A 1 13.61 12.77 -9.51
C GLY A 1 12.63 11.82 -8.84
N TYR A 2 12.23 10.70 -9.48
CA TYR A 2 11.43 9.66 -8.84
C TYR A 2 12.32 8.58 -8.24
N ALA A 3 11.93 8.04 -7.09
CA ALA A 3 12.54 6.89 -6.46
C ALA A 3 11.53 5.74 -6.34
N SER A 4 12.01 4.50 -6.43
CA SER A 4 11.17 3.31 -6.19
C SER A 4 11.07 3.10 -4.69
N VAL A 5 9.97 3.55 -4.09
CA VAL A 5 9.79 3.54 -2.64
C VAL A 5 8.87 2.44 -2.16
N PHE A 6 7.96 1.96 -3.03
CA PHE A 6 7.06 0.88 -2.70
C PHE A 6 7.48 -0.39 -3.41
N LYS A 7 7.61 -1.45 -2.62
CA LYS A 7 7.95 -2.79 -3.11
C LYS A 7 6.88 -3.77 -2.67
N TYR A 8 6.80 -4.90 -3.34
CA TYR A 8 5.96 -6.03 -2.95
C TYR A 8 6.71 -7.34 -3.14
N SER A 9 6.26 -8.36 -2.45
CA SER A 9 6.65 -9.74 -2.66
C SER A 9 5.47 -10.53 -3.18
N THR A 10 5.71 -11.70 -3.76
CA THR A 10 4.65 -12.58 -4.24
C THR A 10 4.76 -13.94 -3.59
N LYS A 11 3.60 -14.56 -3.33
CA LYS A 11 3.52 -15.92 -2.82
C LYS A 11 2.50 -16.70 -3.62
N GLU A 12 2.88 -17.88 -4.07
CA GLU A 12 1.91 -18.82 -4.62
C GLU A 12 1.11 -19.48 -3.51
N ILE A 13 -0.21 -19.49 -3.66
CA ILE A 13 -1.16 -20.08 -2.71
C ILE A 13 -1.92 -21.19 -3.41
N VAL A 14 -1.94 -22.36 -2.80
CA VAL A 14 -2.84 -23.46 -3.18
C VAL A 14 -4.20 -23.20 -2.52
N LEU A 15 -5.25 -23.13 -3.34
CA LEU A 15 -6.59 -22.87 -2.85
C LEU A 15 -7.20 -24.12 -2.21
N PRO A 16 -7.85 -24.00 -1.03
CA PRO A 16 -8.39 -25.14 -0.30
C PRO A 16 -9.51 -25.85 -1.07
N GLU A 17 -9.63 -27.16 -0.86
CA GLU A 17 -10.67 -28.01 -1.50
C GLU A 17 -11.93 -28.11 -0.64
N PHE A 18 -11.82 -27.87 0.65
CA PHE A 18 -12.90 -28.03 1.61
C PHE A 18 -13.14 -26.74 2.37
N ILE A 19 -14.40 -26.48 2.70
CA ILE A 19 -14.78 -25.33 3.53
C ILE A 19 -14.42 -25.61 4.99
N PRO A 20 -13.68 -24.71 5.68
CA PRO A 20 -13.27 -24.92 7.06
C PRO A 20 -14.40 -24.72 8.07
N SER A 21 -15.34 -23.81 7.80
CA SER A 21 -16.47 -23.48 8.67
C SER A 21 -17.73 -23.22 7.87
N LYS A 22 -18.85 -23.78 8.32
CA LYS A 22 -20.18 -23.53 7.74
C LYS A 22 -20.83 -22.24 8.26
N GLU A 23 -20.26 -21.64 9.29
CA GLU A 23 -20.79 -20.42 9.92
C GLU A 23 -20.36 -19.15 9.15
N ILE A 24 -19.37 -19.26 8.28
CA ILE A 24 -18.85 -18.16 7.50
C ILE A 24 -19.46 -18.21 6.11
N ALA A 25 -20.34 -17.25 5.82
CA ALA A 25 -20.92 -17.06 4.50
C ALA A 25 -20.01 -16.14 3.66
N VAL A 26 -19.67 -16.57 2.44
CA VAL A 26 -18.88 -15.76 1.50
C VAL A 26 -19.72 -15.43 0.28
N SER A 27 -19.74 -14.17 -0.09
CA SER A 27 -20.46 -13.67 -1.28
C SER A 27 -19.57 -12.78 -2.14
N VAL A 28 -19.86 -12.73 -3.44
CA VAL A 28 -19.28 -11.75 -4.36
C VAL A 28 -20.09 -10.47 -4.26
N VAL A 29 -19.39 -9.35 -4.17
CA VAL A 29 -19.98 -8.00 -4.17
C VAL A 29 -19.56 -7.32 -5.46
N SER A 30 -20.56 -6.91 -6.27
CA SER A 30 -20.37 -6.28 -7.59
C SER A 30 -20.65 -4.78 -7.59
N GLU A 31 -21.27 -4.25 -6.52
CA GLU A 31 -21.63 -2.85 -6.41
C GLU A 31 -21.05 -2.26 -5.13
N PHE A 32 -20.89 -0.94 -5.13
CA PHE A 32 -20.43 -0.21 -3.94
C PHE A 32 -21.34 -0.45 -2.74
N GLN A 33 -20.75 -0.80 -1.62
CA GLN A 33 -21.42 -0.93 -0.31
C GLN A 33 -20.58 -0.19 0.73
N GLU A 34 -21.19 0.76 1.43
CA GLU A 34 -20.53 1.60 2.43
C GLU A 34 -19.87 0.77 3.55
N GLU A 35 -20.54 -0.29 4.00
CA GLU A 35 -19.99 -1.17 5.05
C GLU A 35 -18.74 -1.92 4.60
N VAL A 36 -18.68 -2.32 3.32
CA VAL A 36 -17.53 -3.01 2.74
C VAL A 36 -16.35 -2.06 2.60
N TYR A 37 -16.60 -0.85 2.10
CA TYR A 37 -15.63 0.23 2.03
C TYR A 37 -15.06 0.56 3.42
N SER A 38 -15.94 0.80 4.40
CA SER A 38 -15.55 1.15 5.76
C SER A 38 -14.70 0.07 6.43
N TYR A 39 -15.07 -1.20 6.25
CA TYR A 39 -14.28 -2.32 6.76
C TYR A 39 -12.88 -2.36 6.14
N LEU A 40 -12.79 -2.30 4.80
CA LEU A 40 -11.51 -2.32 4.10
C LEU A 40 -10.63 -1.15 4.52
N ASN A 41 -11.17 0.07 4.51
CA ASN A 41 -10.40 1.27 4.84
C ASN A 41 -9.91 1.27 6.29
N LYS A 42 -10.72 0.75 7.23
CA LYS A 42 -10.28 0.51 8.60
C LYS A 42 -9.09 -0.46 8.66
N LYS A 43 -9.16 -1.60 7.95
CA LYS A 43 -8.06 -2.59 7.92
C LYS A 43 -6.79 -2.02 7.28
N LEU A 44 -6.93 -1.20 6.25
CA LEU A 44 -5.80 -0.52 5.62
C LEU A 44 -5.19 0.53 6.56
N SER A 45 -5.99 1.25 7.35
CA SER A 45 -5.49 2.24 8.31
C SER A 45 -4.67 1.64 9.46
N GLU A 46 -4.84 0.34 9.74
CA GLU A 46 -4.07 -0.40 10.74
C GLU A 46 -2.66 -0.79 10.22
N ARG A 47 -2.37 -0.60 8.93
CA ARG A 47 -1.10 -0.95 8.30
C ARG A 47 -0.22 0.28 8.13
N ALA A 48 1.07 0.15 8.39
CA ALA A 48 2.04 1.18 8.07
C ALA A 48 2.22 1.34 6.55
N CYS A 49 2.40 2.58 6.08
CA CYS A 49 2.67 2.90 4.68
C CYS A 49 1.64 2.34 3.68
N CYS A 50 0.37 2.35 4.05
CA CYS A 50 -0.71 1.86 3.21
C CYS A 50 -1.50 3.04 2.61
N ILE A 51 -1.86 2.90 1.33
CA ILE A 51 -2.74 3.89 0.66
C ILE A 51 -4.16 3.66 1.15
N GLN A 52 -4.77 4.71 1.69
CA GLN A 52 -6.19 4.74 2.01
C GLN A 52 -6.96 5.35 0.85
N HIS A 53 -8.15 4.83 0.61
CA HIS A 53 -9.01 5.27 -0.46
C HIS A 53 -10.15 6.12 0.09
N THR A 54 -10.59 7.12 -0.67
CA THR A 54 -11.88 7.75 -0.45
C THR A 54 -13.01 6.82 -0.92
N SER A 55 -14.24 7.13 -0.57
CA SER A 55 -15.40 6.37 -1.09
C SER A 55 -15.52 6.45 -2.61
N GLU A 56 -15.17 7.59 -3.18
CA GLU A 56 -15.12 7.81 -4.63
C GLU A 56 -14.05 6.95 -5.29
N ASP A 57 -12.84 6.88 -4.72
CA ASP A 57 -11.78 5.99 -5.21
C ASP A 57 -12.21 4.52 -5.17
N PHE A 58 -12.90 4.12 -4.10
CA PHE A 58 -13.39 2.74 -3.98
C PHE A 58 -14.48 2.41 -5.01
N GLN A 59 -15.34 3.37 -5.38
CA GLN A 59 -16.30 3.19 -6.49
C GLN A 59 -15.58 3.00 -7.83
N VAL A 60 -14.46 3.72 -8.06
CA VAL A 60 -13.62 3.52 -9.25
C VAL A 60 -13.01 2.12 -9.25
N ILE A 61 -12.50 1.65 -8.09
CA ILE A 61 -11.97 0.28 -7.95
C ILE A 61 -13.06 -0.76 -8.29
N MET A 62 -14.28 -0.59 -7.80
CA MET A 62 -15.40 -1.51 -8.10
C MET A 62 -15.73 -1.53 -9.61
N THR A 63 -15.70 -0.37 -10.25
CA THR A 63 -15.90 -0.25 -11.70
C THR A 63 -14.79 -0.94 -12.49
N ASP A 64 -13.54 -0.76 -12.08
CA ASP A 64 -12.37 -1.39 -12.69
C ASP A 64 -12.40 -2.91 -12.54
N LEU A 65 -12.78 -3.42 -11.36
CA LEU A 65 -12.99 -4.85 -11.14
C LEU A 65 -14.01 -5.43 -12.12
N ALA A 66 -15.14 -4.76 -12.34
CA ALA A 66 -16.17 -5.21 -13.26
C ALA A 66 -15.66 -5.26 -14.72
N ILE A 67 -14.85 -4.28 -15.15
CA ILE A 67 -14.28 -4.19 -16.49
C ILE A 67 -13.17 -5.23 -16.70
N SER A 68 -12.29 -5.40 -15.70
CA SER A 68 -11.12 -6.29 -15.78
C SER A 68 -11.45 -7.77 -15.54
N GLY A 69 -12.71 -8.10 -15.20
CA GLY A 69 -13.12 -9.45 -14.82
C GLY A 69 -12.55 -9.89 -13.47
N GLY A 70 -12.26 -8.92 -12.59
CA GLY A 70 -11.90 -9.14 -11.20
C GLY A 70 -13.12 -9.34 -10.30
N TYR A 71 -12.88 -9.69 -9.04
CA TYR A 71 -13.94 -9.94 -8.06
C TYR A 71 -13.57 -9.42 -6.68
N LEU A 72 -14.57 -8.92 -5.99
CA LEU A 72 -14.52 -8.64 -4.55
C LEU A 72 -15.35 -9.69 -3.81
N PHE A 73 -14.71 -10.46 -2.93
CA PHE A 73 -15.37 -11.42 -2.04
C PHE A 73 -15.43 -10.84 -0.64
N VAL A 74 -16.58 -11.04 0.01
CA VAL A 74 -16.82 -10.61 1.39
C VAL A 74 -17.26 -11.81 2.21
N ALA A 75 -16.55 -12.07 3.30
CA ALA A 75 -16.87 -13.09 4.28
C ALA A 75 -17.64 -12.47 5.44
N ARG A 76 -18.80 -13.05 5.78
CA ARG A 76 -19.64 -12.62 6.92
C ARG A 76 -19.89 -13.78 7.87
N GLN A 77 -19.90 -13.44 9.15
CA GLN A 77 -20.37 -14.30 10.23
C GLN A 77 -21.37 -13.51 11.05
N GLU A 78 -22.55 -14.07 11.31
CA GLU A 78 -23.64 -13.39 12.02
C GLU A 78 -23.98 -12.00 11.45
N ASN A 79 -23.93 -11.85 10.10
CA ASN A 79 -24.10 -10.63 9.34
C ASN A 79 -22.98 -9.58 9.48
N GLU A 80 -21.97 -9.79 10.30
CA GLU A 80 -20.81 -8.92 10.40
C GLU A 80 -19.72 -9.30 9.38
N ILE A 81 -19.09 -8.30 8.76
CA ILE A 81 -17.95 -8.53 7.88
C ILE A 81 -16.75 -8.95 8.70
N LYS A 82 -16.21 -10.13 8.41
CA LYS A 82 -15.04 -10.72 9.05
C LYS A 82 -13.82 -10.80 8.12
N GLY A 83 -14.03 -10.60 6.81
CA GLY A 83 -12.92 -10.59 5.86
C GLY A 83 -13.36 -10.17 4.47
N ILE A 84 -12.37 -9.70 3.70
CA ILE A 84 -12.52 -9.23 2.32
C ILE A 84 -11.32 -9.71 1.51
N THR A 85 -11.54 -10.05 0.25
CA THR A 85 -10.45 -10.24 -0.70
C THR A 85 -10.80 -9.66 -2.06
N ILE A 86 -9.81 -9.02 -2.68
CA ILE A 86 -9.88 -8.48 -4.03
C ILE A 86 -8.97 -9.30 -4.91
N ILE A 87 -9.52 -9.82 -5.99
CA ILE A 87 -8.77 -10.60 -6.96
C ILE A 87 -8.88 -10.04 -8.37
N TYR A 88 -7.81 -10.17 -9.13
CA TYR A 88 -7.74 -9.79 -10.53
C TYR A 88 -7.36 -10.97 -11.41
N LYS A 89 -7.89 -10.99 -12.62
CA LYS A 89 -7.51 -11.96 -13.62
C LYS A 89 -6.23 -11.48 -14.32
N GLY A 90 -5.12 -12.17 -14.07
CA GLY A 90 -3.90 -11.97 -14.84
C GLY A 90 -3.86 -12.82 -16.11
N ASP A 91 -2.82 -12.66 -16.93
CA ASP A 91 -2.69 -13.39 -18.22
C ASP A 91 -2.62 -14.91 -18.04
N LYS A 92 -1.98 -15.39 -17.00
CA LYS A 92 -1.74 -16.83 -16.78
C LYS A 92 -2.30 -17.35 -15.45
N HIS A 93 -2.62 -16.49 -14.51
CA HIS A 93 -3.07 -16.85 -13.17
C HIS A 93 -3.93 -15.74 -12.58
N ILE A 94 -4.67 -16.06 -11.55
CA ILE A 94 -5.39 -15.08 -10.75
C ILE A 94 -4.46 -14.51 -9.69
N ILE A 95 -4.59 -13.22 -9.45
CA ILE A 95 -3.80 -12.48 -8.48
C ILE A 95 -4.71 -12.04 -7.33
N ILE A 96 -4.34 -12.39 -6.10
CA ILE A 96 -4.93 -11.79 -4.90
C ILE A 96 -4.19 -10.47 -4.66
N ASN A 97 -4.87 -9.35 -4.90
CA ASN A 97 -4.31 -8.02 -4.69
C ASN A 97 -4.46 -7.59 -3.23
N GLU A 98 -5.57 -7.93 -2.60
CA GLU A 98 -5.84 -7.63 -1.20
C GLU A 98 -6.52 -8.82 -0.51
N LEU A 99 -6.08 -9.16 0.69
CA LEU A 99 -6.67 -10.18 1.53
C LEU A 99 -6.62 -9.71 2.98
N CYS A 100 -7.77 -9.35 3.51
CA CYS A 100 -7.98 -8.99 4.90
C CYS A 100 -8.90 -10.02 5.55
N ALA A 101 -8.46 -10.68 6.60
CA ALA A 101 -9.25 -11.66 7.34
C ALA A 101 -8.97 -11.53 8.84
N GLU A 102 -9.99 -11.65 9.67
CA GLU A 102 -9.83 -11.55 11.12
C GLU A 102 -9.16 -12.79 11.74
N ASN A 103 -9.31 -13.93 11.08
CA ASN A 103 -8.69 -15.18 11.52
C ASN A 103 -8.49 -16.14 10.33
N LYS A 104 -7.85 -17.28 10.61
CA LYS A 104 -7.54 -18.31 9.60
C LYS A 104 -8.77 -18.95 8.97
N ASP A 105 -9.84 -19.15 9.71
CA ASP A 105 -11.06 -19.78 9.19
C ASP A 105 -11.74 -18.86 8.16
N VAL A 106 -11.74 -17.54 8.42
CA VAL A 106 -12.21 -16.52 7.47
C VAL A 106 -11.33 -16.50 6.22
N GLU A 107 -10.01 -16.48 6.39
CA GLU A 107 -9.05 -16.54 5.29
C GLU A 107 -9.30 -17.77 4.40
N TYR A 108 -9.37 -18.95 4.99
CA TYR A 108 -9.63 -20.19 4.25
C TYR A 108 -11.00 -20.21 3.58
N SER A 109 -12.02 -19.63 4.21
CA SER A 109 -13.36 -19.54 3.61
C SER A 109 -13.37 -18.63 2.38
N LEU A 110 -12.66 -17.51 2.42
CA LEU A 110 -12.45 -16.63 1.26
C LEU A 110 -11.72 -17.38 0.14
N LEU A 111 -10.60 -18.01 0.44
CA LEU A 111 -9.81 -18.77 -0.54
C LEU A 111 -10.59 -19.94 -1.14
N TYR A 112 -11.39 -20.64 -0.33
CA TYR A 112 -12.29 -21.69 -0.82
C TYR A 112 -13.35 -21.13 -1.80
N ALA A 113 -13.98 -20.00 -1.44
CA ALA A 113 -14.98 -19.36 -2.29
C ALA A 113 -14.39 -18.91 -3.63
N ILE A 114 -13.18 -18.39 -3.64
CA ILE A 114 -12.44 -18.04 -4.86
C ILE A 114 -12.29 -19.30 -5.74
N ARG A 115 -11.85 -20.43 -5.17
CA ARG A 115 -11.71 -21.67 -5.91
C ARG A 115 -13.03 -22.12 -6.52
N GLN A 116 -14.11 -22.11 -5.74
CA GLN A 116 -15.44 -22.51 -6.24
C GLN A 116 -15.95 -21.61 -7.35
N HIS A 117 -15.71 -20.30 -7.25
CA HIS A 117 -16.17 -19.32 -8.21
C HIS A 117 -15.35 -19.33 -9.51
N THR A 118 -14.04 -19.51 -9.41
CA THR A 118 -13.12 -19.33 -10.53
C THR A 118 -12.65 -20.65 -11.15
N GLY A 119 -12.70 -21.75 -10.40
CA GLY A 119 -12.17 -23.06 -10.82
C GLY A 119 -10.65 -23.20 -10.75
N TYR A 120 -9.92 -22.13 -10.39
CA TYR A 120 -8.46 -22.19 -10.25
C TYR A 120 -8.06 -22.97 -8.98
N LYS A 121 -6.92 -23.64 -9.05
CA LYS A 121 -6.37 -24.42 -7.93
C LYS A 121 -5.26 -23.67 -7.19
N CYS A 122 -4.59 -22.77 -7.89
CA CYS A 122 -3.50 -21.95 -7.36
C CYS A 122 -3.69 -20.50 -7.78
N MET A 123 -3.18 -19.60 -6.95
CA MET A 123 -3.21 -18.16 -7.17
C MET A 123 -1.88 -17.55 -6.71
N VAL A 124 -1.61 -16.33 -7.16
CA VAL A 124 -0.48 -15.54 -6.65
C VAL A 124 -1.04 -14.45 -5.74
N GLN A 125 -0.56 -14.41 -4.51
CA GLN A 125 -0.87 -13.34 -3.57
C GLN A 125 0.22 -12.27 -3.60
N ILE A 126 -0.18 -11.01 -3.69
CA ILE A 126 0.69 -9.86 -3.45
C ILE A 126 0.77 -9.63 -1.95
N LEU A 127 1.99 -9.52 -1.45
CA LEU A 127 2.29 -9.32 -0.03
C LEU A 127 3.12 -8.06 0.17
N PRO A 128 3.11 -7.46 1.36
CA PRO A 128 4.14 -6.51 1.75
C PRO A 128 5.54 -7.09 1.53
N PRO A 129 6.56 -6.24 1.32
CA PRO A 129 7.92 -6.72 1.06
C PRO A 129 8.46 -7.48 2.29
N GLU A 130 8.92 -8.70 2.06
CA GLU A 130 9.59 -9.53 3.07
C GLU A 130 11.07 -9.66 2.74
N GLU A 131 11.96 -9.53 3.73
CA GLU A 131 13.42 -9.57 3.54
C GLU A 131 13.93 -10.85 2.88
N LYS A 132 13.25 -11.97 3.09
CA LYS A 132 13.65 -13.30 2.60
C LYS A 132 13.06 -13.67 1.25
N GLN A 133 12.21 -12.84 0.67
CA GLN A 133 11.58 -13.11 -0.63
C GLN A 133 12.04 -12.11 -1.69
N PRO A 134 12.04 -12.48 -2.97
CA PRO A 134 12.28 -11.53 -4.05
C PRO A 134 11.30 -10.36 -3.96
N GLN A 135 11.85 -9.16 -4.01
CA GLN A 135 11.07 -7.93 -3.97
C GLN A 135 10.95 -7.33 -5.36
N HIS A 136 9.77 -6.89 -5.70
CA HIS A 136 9.47 -6.23 -6.97
C HIS A 136 9.06 -4.78 -6.72
N PRO A 137 9.46 -3.83 -7.57
CA PRO A 137 8.99 -2.45 -7.46
C PRO A 137 7.49 -2.39 -7.74
N LEU A 138 6.74 -1.74 -6.84
CA LEU A 138 5.29 -1.53 -6.97
C LEU A 138 4.99 -0.10 -7.41
N GLY A 139 5.68 0.87 -6.80
CA GLY A 139 5.41 2.27 -7.05
C GLY A 139 6.63 3.15 -6.90
N MET A 140 6.54 4.30 -7.52
CA MET A 140 7.54 5.36 -7.42
C MET A 140 6.93 6.56 -6.73
N ALA A 141 7.70 7.20 -5.87
CA ALA A 141 7.33 8.49 -5.28
C ALA A 141 8.38 9.56 -5.61
N ARG A 142 7.97 10.80 -5.41
CA ARG A 142 8.83 11.96 -5.51
C ARG A 142 8.42 12.99 -4.48
N ILE A 143 9.38 13.54 -3.78
CA ILE A 143 9.17 14.71 -2.93
C ILE A 143 8.96 15.92 -3.83
N ILE A 144 7.82 16.60 -3.69
CA ILE A 144 7.49 17.84 -4.40
C ILE A 144 7.79 19.09 -3.57
N ASN A 145 7.80 18.97 -2.23
CA ASN A 145 8.13 20.04 -1.30
C ASN A 145 9.13 19.52 -0.25
N ALA A 146 10.41 19.69 -0.54
CA ALA A 146 11.49 19.21 0.33
C ALA A 146 11.48 19.90 1.71
N LYS A 147 11.15 21.18 1.76
CA LYS A 147 11.12 21.93 3.03
C LYS A 147 10.09 21.38 4.00
N GLU A 148 8.90 21.07 3.51
CA GLU A 148 7.82 20.52 4.34
C GLU A 148 8.15 19.11 4.85
N VAL A 149 8.66 18.25 3.97
CA VAL A 149 9.07 16.88 4.34
C VAL A 149 10.20 16.91 5.37
N LEU A 150 11.22 17.76 5.17
CA LEU A 150 12.33 17.90 6.11
C LEU A 150 11.88 18.55 7.44
N GLN A 151 10.88 19.43 7.44
CA GLN A 151 10.29 19.96 8.67
C GLN A 151 9.57 18.87 9.47
N ILE A 152 8.81 17.99 8.80
CA ILE A 152 8.15 16.84 9.43
C ILE A 152 9.20 15.88 9.99
N TYR A 153 10.25 15.57 9.23
CA TYR A 153 11.36 14.73 9.69
C TYR A 153 12.03 15.32 10.93
N ALA A 154 12.41 16.61 10.88
CA ALA A 154 13.05 17.28 12.01
C ALA A 154 12.18 17.25 13.28
N ALA A 155 10.86 17.46 13.13
CA ALA A 155 9.93 17.40 14.26
C ALA A 155 9.82 15.98 14.85
N ALA A 156 9.89 14.95 14.01
CA ALA A 156 9.84 13.55 14.46
C ALA A 156 11.15 13.08 15.09
N PHE A 157 12.30 13.65 14.66
CA PHE A 157 13.64 13.31 15.13
C PHE A 157 14.38 14.57 15.58
N PRO A 158 13.99 15.18 16.72
CA PRO A 158 14.51 16.49 17.16
C PRO A 158 15.98 16.48 17.55
N GLU A 159 16.55 15.32 17.83
CA GLU A 159 17.97 15.15 18.19
C GLU A 159 18.88 15.04 16.94
N ASP A 160 18.30 14.84 15.74
CA ASP A 160 19.06 14.78 14.52
C ASP A 160 19.44 16.18 14.05
N GLU A 161 20.75 16.43 13.96
CA GLU A 161 21.31 17.67 13.44
C GLU A 161 22.05 17.39 12.13
N MET A 162 21.60 18.03 11.03
CA MET A 162 22.24 17.86 9.74
C MET A 162 22.12 19.09 8.85
N GLN A 163 23.07 19.20 7.94
CA GLN A 163 23.09 20.24 6.91
C GLN A 163 23.07 19.57 5.55
N LEU A 164 22.08 19.91 4.74
CA LEU A 164 21.85 19.31 3.44
C LEU A 164 21.99 20.36 2.34
N GLU A 165 22.59 19.96 1.21
CA GLU A 165 22.56 20.69 -0.05
C GLU A 165 21.75 19.84 -1.03
N LEU A 166 20.53 20.31 -1.36
CA LEU A 166 19.62 19.58 -2.24
C LEU A 166 19.64 20.12 -3.67
N SER A 167 19.59 19.21 -4.61
CA SER A 167 19.43 19.51 -6.02
C SER A 167 18.22 18.81 -6.63
N ASP A 168 17.40 19.56 -7.36
CA ASP A 168 16.25 19.06 -8.10
C ASP A 168 16.23 19.68 -9.50
N LYS A 169 16.42 18.83 -10.51
CA LYS A 169 16.46 19.29 -11.92
C LYS A 169 15.10 19.70 -12.48
N GLN A 170 14.00 19.28 -11.84
CA GLN A 170 12.65 19.52 -12.33
C GLN A 170 11.91 20.61 -11.54
N LEU A 171 12.10 20.66 -10.22
CA LEU A 171 11.46 21.62 -9.32
C LEU A 171 12.53 22.44 -8.62
N SER A 172 12.91 23.56 -9.23
CA SER A 172 13.96 24.42 -8.70
C SER A 172 13.66 24.97 -7.29
N VAL A 173 12.40 24.98 -6.88
CA VAL A 173 11.98 25.40 -5.53
C VAL A 173 12.58 24.50 -4.43
N ASN A 174 12.97 23.28 -4.76
CA ASN A 174 13.62 22.35 -3.82
C ASN A 174 15.14 22.56 -3.74
N ASN A 175 15.75 23.32 -4.66
CA ASN A 175 17.18 23.56 -4.65
C ASN A 175 17.57 24.51 -3.52
N GLY A 176 18.62 24.19 -2.80
CA GLY A 176 19.16 25.05 -1.77
C GLY A 176 19.71 24.27 -0.58
N TYR A 177 19.87 24.99 0.52
CA TYR A 177 20.49 24.49 1.74
C TYR A 177 19.46 24.37 2.85
N TYR A 178 19.45 23.22 3.49
CA TYR A 178 18.53 22.87 4.58
C TYR A 178 19.32 22.54 5.84
N TYR A 179 18.93 23.16 6.94
CA TYR A 179 19.59 23.05 8.24
C TYR A 179 18.59 22.50 9.25
N LEU A 180 18.79 21.24 9.64
CA LEU A 180 17.96 20.57 10.64
C LEU A 180 18.64 20.67 12.00
N CYS A 181 17.93 21.21 12.99
CA CYS A 181 18.43 21.37 14.34
C CYS A 181 17.25 21.51 15.30
N LYS A 182 17.29 20.79 16.42
CA LYS A 182 16.31 20.88 17.52
C LYS A 182 14.86 20.85 17.06
N GLY A 183 14.52 19.91 16.19
CA GLY A 183 13.17 19.70 15.69
C GLY A 183 12.69 20.71 14.65
N LYS A 184 13.58 21.54 14.10
CA LYS A 184 13.26 22.56 13.10
C LYS A 184 14.08 22.39 11.83
N CYS A 185 13.48 22.73 10.69
CA CYS A 185 14.14 22.82 9.41
C CYS A 185 14.17 24.27 8.93
N MET A 186 15.37 24.83 8.77
CA MET A 186 15.59 26.13 8.15
C MET A 186 16.05 25.95 6.71
N TYR A 187 15.58 26.82 5.83
CA TYR A 187 15.96 26.85 4.41
C TYR A 187 16.72 28.13 4.10
N SER A 188 17.74 28.01 3.26
CA SER A 188 18.50 29.14 2.73
C SER A 188 18.86 28.90 1.25
N THR A 189 18.91 29.96 0.47
CA THR A 189 19.49 29.99 -0.87
C THR A 189 21.02 30.15 -0.83
N GLU A 190 21.56 30.60 0.29
CA GLU A 190 22.98 30.79 0.51
C GLU A 190 23.54 29.70 1.43
N ARG A 191 24.73 29.22 1.11
CA ARG A 191 25.42 28.21 1.90
C ARG A 191 25.99 28.84 3.17
N LEU A 192 25.56 28.32 4.32
CA LEU A 192 26.19 28.65 5.60
C LEU A 192 27.48 27.83 5.80
N PRO A 193 28.41 28.30 6.64
CA PRO A 193 29.62 27.54 6.99
C PRO A 193 29.29 26.17 7.57
N GLY A 194 30.09 25.16 7.21
CA GLY A 194 29.96 23.79 7.73
C GLY A 194 29.97 22.72 6.62
N THR A 195 29.92 21.47 7.04
CA THR A 195 29.88 20.33 6.15
C THR A 195 28.43 20.04 5.75
N HIS A 196 28.17 19.96 4.45
CA HIS A 196 26.85 19.65 3.92
C HIS A 196 26.86 18.27 3.26
N ILE A 197 25.82 17.51 3.53
CA ILE A 197 25.52 16.28 2.80
C ILE A 197 24.87 16.71 1.49
N GLN A 198 25.54 16.42 0.37
CA GLN A 198 25.02 16.70 -0.95
C GLN A 198 24.15 15.55 -1.42
N MET A 199 22.93 15.82 -1.85
CA MET A 199 22.04 14.84 -2.41
C MET A 199 21.08 15.44 -3.44
N ASN A 200 20.59 14.60 -4.31
CA ASN A 200 19.50 14.97 -5.21
C ASN A 200 18.15 14.57 -4.58
N ILE A 201 17.06 15.10 -5.13
CA ILE A 201 15.71 14.86 -4.60
C ILE A 201 15.30 13.37 -4.65
N SER A 202 15.88 12.56 -5.55
CA SER A 202 15.62 11.13 -5.64
C SER A 202 16.26 10.38 -4.47
N GLU A 203 17.45 10.80 -4.04
CA GLU A 203 18.15 10.25 -2.89
C GLU A 203 17.44 10.62 -1.59
N LEU A 204 16.90 11.84 -1.51
CA LEU A 204 16.09 12.26 -0.36
C LEU A 204 14.76 11.50 -0.28
N THR A 205 14.20 11.09 -1.43
CA THR A 205 12.92 10.36 -1.49
C THR A 205 13.06 8.89 -1.08
N ASN A 206 14.26 8.32 -1.19
CA ASN A 206 14.55 6.90 -0.99
C ASN A 206 14.93 6.61 0.46
#